data_5603e1747ebebb79b54b017668259a59
#
_entry.id   5603e1747ebebb79b54b017668259a59
#
_cell.length_a   1.000
_cell.length_b   1.000
_cell.length_c   1.000
_cell.angle_alpha   90.00
_cell.angle_beta   90.00
_cell.angle_gamma   90.00
#
_symmetry.space_group_name_H-M   'P 1'
#
loop_
_entity.id
_entity.type
_entity.pdbx_description
1 polymer ?
#
loop_
_entity_poly.entity_id
_entity_poly.type
_entity_poly.pdbx_seq_one_letter_code
_entity_poly.pdbx_strand_id
1 'polypeptide(L)'
;VVSTNTINLQEQLMNKDIPALTEVLEQSGLVEPGVLKAALLKGRSNYLCLRRWNHLARNDSPSIDDARLLSKTSVWMQNTLSGDRAEINLSGRDFGSWNHVSAGEKGFCPGLRDGSPCFLRAARERAEQAHIVVVNHALLLSDLARGGGLIPEYQHLIIDEAHNLEDEATRQLGFSVAQDKLDEVWEPQIRLTTQVRQATAAEGLASSIRQDAETAVSDVEAEG
;
A
#
# COMPACT_ATOMS: atom_id res chain seq x y z
N VAL A 1 -14.97 -7.30 -17.06
CA VAL A 1 -13.72 -6.63 -16.65
C VAL A 1 -12.82 -6.47 -17.86
N VAL A 2 -12.17 -5.33 -18.00
CA VAL A 2 -11.12 -5.08 -19.00
C VAL A 2 -9.80 -4.87 -18.25
N SER A 3 -8.81 -5.70 -18.53
CA SER A 3 -7.49 -5.61 -17.92
C SER A 3 -6.47 -5.15 -18.97
N THR A 4 -5.68 -4.12 -18.65
CA THR A 4 -4.61 -3.60 -19.51
C THR A 4 -3.30 -3.47 -18.74
N ASN A 5 -2.18 -3.22 -19.42
CA ASN A 5 -0.87 -3.27 -18.78
C ASN A 5 -0.56 -2.02 -17.94
N THR A 6 -0.84 -0.82 -18.46
CA THR A 6 -0.36 0.43 -17.87
C THR A 6 -1.48 1.37 -17.40
N ILE A 7 -1.13 2.29 -16.50
CA ILE A 7 -2.05 3.35 -16.05
C ILE A 7 -2.48 4.24 -17.23
N ASN A 8 -1.57 4.55 -18.16
CA ASN A 8 -1.88 5.38 -19.32
C ASN A 8 -2.93 4.71 -20.24
N LEU A 9 -2.83 3.40 -20.46
CA LEU A 9 -3.82 2.65 -21.22
C LEU A 9 -5.16 2.58 -20.50
N GLN A 10 -5.16 2.45 -19.17
CA GLN A 10 -6.39 2.54 -18.39
C GLN A 10 -7.09 3.90 -18.57
N GLU A 11 -6.32 4.99 -18.54
CA GLU A 11 -6.83 6.35 -18.75
C GLU A 11 -7.33 6.55 -20.19
N GLN A 12 -6.65 6.00 -21.18
CA GLN A 12 -7.10 6.00 -22.58
C GLN A 12 -8.44 5.27 -22.71
N LEU A 13 -8.55 4.05 -22.19
CA LEU A 13 -9.80 3.29 -22.20
C LEU A 13 -10.95 4.09 -21.57
N MET A 14 -10.73 4.67 -20.39
CA MET A 14 -11.75 5.40 -19.63
C MET A 14 -12.15 6.74 -20.28
N ASN A 15 -11.20 7.47 -20.87
CA ASN A 15 -11.45 8.83 -21.33
C ASN A 15 -11.73 8.92 -22.85
N LYS A 16 -11.43 7.87 -23.61
CA LYS A 16 -11.56 7.89 -25.08
C LYS A 16 -12.35 6.69 -25.61
N ASP A 17 -11.88 5.47 -25.35
CA ASP A 17 -12.38 4.30 -26.07
C ASP A 17 -13.78 3.88 -25.57
N ILE A 18 -13.99 3.83 -24.24
CA ILE A 18 -15.29 3.49 -23.65
C ILE A 18 -16.33 4.57 -23.95
N PRO A 19 -16.06 5.87 -23.83
CA PRO A 19 -17.02 6.92 -24.26
C PRO A 19 -17.40 6.79 -25.73
N ALA A 20 -16.44 6.57 -26.66
CA ALA A 20 -16.73 6.37 -28.06
C ALA A 20 -17.59 5.12 -28.32
N LEU A 21 -17.28 4.02 -27.65
CA LEU A 21 -18.08 2.79 -27.70
C LEU A 21 -19.52 3.04 -27.18
N THR A 22 -19.65 3.74 -26.07
CA THR A 22 -20.94 4.09 -25.47
C THR A 22 -21.80 4.88 -26.45
N GLU A 23 -21.22 5.90 -27.09
CA GLU A 23 -21.90 6.72 -28.09
C GLU A 23 -22.43 5.89 -29.27
N VAL A 24 -21.62 4.97 -29.81
CA VAL A 24 -22.03 4.07 -30.89
C VAL A 24 -23.17 3.14 -30.46
N LEU A 25 -23.09 2.58 -29.26
CA LEU A 25 -24.12 1.69 -28.72
C LEU A 25 -25.46 2.42 -28.49
N GLU A 26 -25.42 3.65 -28.00
CA GLU A 26 -26.59 4.50 -27.80
C GLU A 26 -27.23 4.90 -29.15
N GLN A 27 -26.39 5.34 -30.11
CA GLN A 27 -26.87 5.73 -31.46
C GLN A 27 -27.49 4.54 -32.22
N SER A 28 -26.99 3.33 -31.99
CA SER A 28 -27.56 2.10 -32.61
C SER A 28 -28.81 1.58 -31.88
N GLY A 29 -29.23 2.18 -30.78
CA GLY A 29 -30.34 1.74 -29.95
C GLY A 29 -30.12 0.43 -29.21
N LEU A 30 -28.89 -0.07 -29.13
CA LEU A 30 -28.53 -1.26 -28.37
C LEU A 30 -28.50 -1.01 -26.86
N VAL A 31 -28.24 0.22 -26.45
CA VAL A 31 -28.22 0.64 -25.06
C VAL A 31 -28.96 1.97 -24.93
N GLU A 32 -29.75 2.12 -23.89
CA GLU A 32 -30.40 3.41 -23.60
C GLU A 32 -29.36 4.44 -23.14
N PRO A 33 -29.53 5.73 -23.51
CA PRO A 33 -28.58 6.79 -23.12
C PRO A 33 -28.35 6.87 -21.61
N GLY A 34 -27.07 6.88 -21.21
CA GLY A 34 -26.66 7.02 -19.82
C GLY A 34 -26.78 5.76 -18.95
N VAL A 35 -27.19 4.64 -19.52
CA VAL A 35 -27.29 3.35 -18.77
C VAL A 35 -25.93 2.69 -18.61
N LEU A 36 -25.06 2.74 -19.63
CA LEU A 36 -23.77 2.10 -19.59
C LEU A 36 -22.82 2.86 -18.64
N LYS A 37 -22.41 2.20 -17.56
CA LYS A 37 -21.50 2.75 -16.55
C LYS A 37 -20.16 2.04 -16.62
N ALA A 38 -19.09 2.81 -16.63
CA ALA A 38 -17.73 2.30 -16.53
C ALA A 38 -17.05 2.84 -15.28
N ALA A 39 -16.20 2.04 -14.67
CA ALA A 39 -15.39 2.44 -13.52
C ALA A 39 -13.94 1.99 -13.67
N LEU A 40 -13.02 2.84 -13.21
CA LEU A 40 -11.62 2.54 -13.08
C LEU A 40 -11.33 2.07 -11.65
N LEU A 41 -10.72 0.91 -11.51
CA LEU A 41 -10.26 0.39 -10.23
C LEU A 41 -8.76 0.13 -10.27
N LYS A 42 -8.02 0.77 -9.39
CA LYS A 42 -6.57 0.62 -9.25
C LYS A 42 -6.20 -0.09 -7.95
N GLY A 43 -4.95 -0.55 -7.86
CA GLY A 43 -4.41 -1.11 -6.62
C GLY A 43 -4.43 -0.07 -5.47
N ARG A 44 -4.52 -0.56 -4.24
CA ARG A 44 -4.68 0.25 -3.02
C ARG A 44 -3.65 1.38 -2.88
N SER A 45 -2.41 1.15 -3.28
CA SER A 45 -1.32 2.13 -3.22
C SER A 45 -1.53 3.37 -4.09
N ASN A 46 -2.51 3.35 -4.99
CA ASN A 46 -2.84 4.51 -5.81
C ASN A 46 -3.81 5.48 -5.13
N TYR A 47 -4.45 5.09 -4.03
CA TYR A 47 -5.44 5.92 -3.35
C TYR A 47 -4.90 6.54 -2.07
N LEU A 48 -5.23 7.81 -1.85
CA LEU A 48 -4.96 8.51 -0.60
C LEU A 48 -5.79 7.89 0.54
N CYS A 49 -5.13 7.64 1.67
CA CYS A 49 -5.79 7.24 2.91
C CYS A 49 -5.90 8.44 3.85
N LEU A 50 -7.10 8.98 4.03
CA LEU A 50 -7.33 10.16 4.88
C LEU A 50 -6.90 9.93 6.34
N ARG A 51 -7.05 8.72 6.86
CA ARG A 51 -6.59 8.38 8.22
C ARG A 51 -5.08 8.48 8.35
N ARG A 52 -4.34 7.92 7.40
CA ARG A 52 -2.87 7.97 7.40
C ARG A 52 -2.36 9.38 7.15
N TRP A 53 -3.02 10.09 6.25
CA TRP A 53 -2.72 11.50 6.00
C TRP A 53 -2.89 12.34 7.28
N ASN A 54 -4.02 12.19 7.98
CA ASN A 54 -4.28 12.87 9.25
C ASN A 54 -3.27 12.48 10.33
N HIS A 55 -2.83 11.23 10.37
CA HIS A 55 -1.80 10.78 11.31
C HIS A 55 -0.46 11.46 11.02
N LEU A 56 -0.03 11.48 9.76
CA LEU A 56 1.20 12.16 9.34
C LEU A 56 1.12 13.67 9.58
N ALA A 57 -0.02 14.31 9.32
CA ALA A 57 -0.23 15.74 9.53
C ALA A 57 -0.20 16.17 11.00
N ARG A 58 -0.42 15.24 11.94
CA ARG A 58 -0.31 15.47 13.39
C ARG A 58 1.08 15.18 13.96
N ASN A 59 2.02 14.76 13.12
CA ASN A 59 3.39 14.54 13.55
C ASN A 59 4.07 15.89 13.79
N ASP A 60 4.60 16.11 14.99
CA ASP A 60 5.25 17.36 15.40
C ASP A 60 6.58 17.61 14.66
N SER A 61 7.15 16.57 14.04
CA SER A 61 8.44 16.65 13.34
C SER A 61 8.42 15.81 12.05
N PRO A 62 7.61 16.19 11.05
CA PRO A 62 7.61 15.49 9.76
C PRO A 62 8.93 15.72 9.03
N SER A 63 9.35 14.78 8.20
CA SER A 63 10.48 14.99 7.30
C SER A 63 10.18 16.11 6.31
N ILE A 64 11.22 16.72 5.71
CA ILE A 64 11.04 17.77 4.70
C ILE A 64 10.22 17.27 3.52
N ASP A 65 10.42 16.03 3.10
CA ASP A 65 9.70 15.42 1.99
C ASP A 65 8.23 15.13 2.38
N ASP A 66 7.97 14.68 3.61
CA ASP A 66 6.61 14.51 4.12
C ASP A 66 5.85 15.85 4.25
N ALA A 67 6.52 16.89 4.75
CA ALA A 67 5.94 18.23 4.85
C ALA A 67 5.57 18.79 3.47
N ARG A 68 6.43 18.58 2.47
CA ARG A 68 6.17 18.94 1.07
C ARG A 68 4.98 18.18 0.51
N LEU A 69 4.92 16.87 0.73
CA LEU A 69 3.80 16.04 0.30
C LEU A 69 2.49 16.46 0.96
N LEU A 70 2.50 16.70 2.27
CA LEU A 70 1.31 17.20 3.00
C LEU A 70 0.80 18.52 2.42
N SER A 71 1.70 19.46 2.11
CA SER A 71 1.32 20.73 1.48
C SER A 71 0.66 20.54 0.12
N LYS A 72 1.26 19.71 -0.75
CA LYS A 72 0.69 19.40 -2.08
C LYS A 72 -0.68 18.71 -1.96
N THR A 73 -0.76 17.70 -1.11
CA THR A 73 -1.99 16.91 -0.94
C THR A 73 -3.09 17.70 -0.26
N SER A 74 -2.79 18.65 0.64
CA SER A 74 -3.79 19.53 1.26
C SER A 74 -4.55 20.37 0.24
N VAL A 75 -3.86 20.92 -0.75
CA VAL A 75 -4.48 21.71 -1.83
C VAL A 75 -5.26 20.79 -2.76
N TRP A 76 -4.67 19.68 -3.16
CA TRP A 76 -5.30 18.72 -4.07
C TRP A 76 -6.57 18.08 -3.50
N MET A 77 -6.59 17.73 -2.20
CA MET A 77 -7.75 17.14 -1.54
C MET A 77 -9.02 18.00 -1.60
N GLN A 78 -8.89 19.30 -1.81
CA GLN A 78 -10.05 20.18 -1.93
C GLN A 78 -10.81 19.99 -3.27
N ASN A 79 -10.16 19.38 -4.26
CA ASN A 79 -10.69 19.26 -5.62
C ASN A 79 -10.82 17.80 -6.09
N THR A 80 -10.14 16.85 -5.45
CA THR A 80 -10.21 15.43 -5.87
C THR A 80 -11.51 14.77 -5.45
N LEU A 81 -12.11 14.02 -6.36
CA LEU A 81 -13.26 13.16 -6.10
C LEU A 81 -12.85 11.68 -6.00
N SER A 82 -11.70 11.31 -6.56
CA SER A 82 -11.23 9.93 -6.60
C SER A 82 -10.17 9.62 -5.55
N GLY A 83 -9.38 10.60 -5.12
CA GLY A 83 -8.20 10.42 -4.28
C GLY A 83 -7.09 9.63 -4.99
N ASP A 84 -7.12 9.55 -6.32
CA ASP A 84 -6.15 8.81 -7.11
C ASP A 84 -4.84 9.61 -7.27
N ARG A 85 -3.73 8.96 -6.97
CA ARG A 85 -2.38 9.52 -7.13
C ARG A 85 -2.10 10.10 -8.52
N ALA A 86 -2.72 9.56 -9.57
CA ALA A 86 -2.54 10.03 -10.93
C ALA A 86 -3.03 11.47 -11.16
N GLU A 87 -3.94 11.97 -10.31
CA GLU A 87 -4.45 13.35 -10.41
C GLU A 87 -3.46 14.39 -9.85
N ILE A 88 -2.45 13.96 -9.10
CA ILE A 88 -1.47 14.85 -8.48
C ILE A 88 -0.08 14.65 -9.09
N ASN A 89 0.58 15.73 -9.46
CA ASN A 89 1.94 15.69 -10.01
C ASN A 89 2.97 15.45 -8.87
N LEU A 90 3.35 14.20 -8.68
CA LEU A 90 4.37 13.80 -7.72
C LEU A 90 5.73 13.72 -8.41
N SER A 91 6.76 14.31 -7.80
CA SER A 91 8.16 14.18 -8.21
C SER A 91 8.80 12.92 -7.63
N GLY A 92 10.00 12.54 -8.10
CA GLY A 92 10.68 11.32 -7.66
C GLY A 92 10.81 11.16 -6.13
N ARG A 93 11.04 12.26 -5.38
CA ARG A 93 11.11 12.26 -3.90
C ARG A 93 9.74 12.07 -3.25
N ASP A 94 8.68 12.58 -3.87
CA ASP A 94 7.33 12.47 -3.33
C ASP A 94 6.82 11.01 -3.34
N PHE A 95 7.35 10.14 -4.23
CA PHE A 95 6.93 8.74 -4.30
C PHE A 95 7.28 7.93 -3.04
N GLY A 96 8.42 8.22 -2.40
CA GLY A 96 8.79 7.60 -1.12
C GLY A 96 7.81 8.01 -0.02
N SER A 97 7.57 9.31 0.14
CA SER A 97 6.63 9.86 1.13
C SER A 97 5.17 9.49 0.85
N TRP A 98 4.77 9.26 -0.42
CA TRP A 98 3.42 8.80 -0.77
C TRP A 98 3.03 7.51 -0.05
N ASN A 99 3.97 6.61 0.18
CA ASN A 99 3.71 5.38 0.91
C ASN A 99 3.21 5.63 2.34
N HIS A 100 3.58 6.75 2.97
CA HIS A 100 3.13 7.13 4.30
C HIS A 100 1.66 7.54 4.35
N VAL A 101 1.09 8.01 3.25
CA VAL A 101 -0.29 8.48 3.16
C VAL A 101 -1.19 7.61 2.28
N SER A 102 -0.64 6.68 1.52
CA SER A 102 -1.41 5.79 0.64
C SER A 102 -2.18 4.70 1.42
N ALA A 103 -3.20 4.11 0.78
CA ALA A 103 -3.92 2.96 1.33
C ALA A 103 -3.19 1.62 1.15
N GLY A 104 -1.93 1.66 0.66
CA GLY A 104 -1.20 0.48 0.17
C GLY A 104 -0.71 -0.50 1.21
N GLU A 105 -0.53 -0.10 2.47
CA GLU A 105 0.00 -1.02 3.48
C GLU A 105 -0.87 -2.22 3.77
N LYS A 106 -0.19 -3.34 4.03
CA LYS A 106 -0.82 -4.60 4.43
C LYS A 106 -1.46 -4.43 5.82
N GLY A 107 -2.65 -4.97 6.00
CA GLY A 107 -3.32 -5.02 7.28
C GLY A 107 -4.78 -4.60 7.26
N PHE A 108 -5.38 -4.68 8.42
CA PHE A 108 -6.77 -4.30 8.66
C PHE A 108 -6.96 -2.80 8.49
N CYS A 109 -7.89 -2.39 7.62
CA CYS A 109 -8.28 -1.00 7.46
C CYS A 109 -9.68 -0.77 8.07
N PRO A 110 -9.79 -0.11 9.23
CA PRO A 110 -11.09 0.21 9.84
C PRO A 110 -11.98 1.04 8.91
N GLY A 111 -11.42 2.00 8.18
CA GLY A 111 -12.15 2.88 7.28
C GLY A 111 -12.88 2.20 6.12
N LEU A 112 -12.59 0.93 5.87
CA LEU A 112 -13.39 0.11 4.93
C LEU A 112 -14.68 -0.42 5.57
N ARG A 113 -14.84 -0.36 6.90
CA ARG A 113 -15.97 -0.94 7.64
C ARG A 113 -16.76 0.06 8.45
N ASP A 114 -16.13 1.13 8.97
CA ASP A 114 -16.72 2.08 9.92
C ASP A 114 -17.51 3.22 9.29
N GLY A 115 -17.67 3.23 7.97
CA GLY A 115 -18.39 4.29 7.27
C GLY A 115 -17.61 5.60 7.09
N SER A 116 -16.38 5.70 7.59
CA SER A 116 -15.54 6.90 7.43
C SER A 116 -15.29 7.21 5.95
N PRO A 117 -15.10 8.49 5.58
CA PRO A 117 -14.72 8.85 4.21
C PRO A 117 -13.47 8.10 3.75
N CYS A 118 -13.57 7.37 2.62
CA CYS A 118 -12.48 6.54 2.12
C CYS A 118 -12.53 6.47 0.59
N PHE A 119 -11.52 7.01 -0.07
CA PHE A 119 -11.42 7.01 -1.52
C PHE A 119 -11.37 5.59 -2.12
N LEU A 120 -10.64 4.67 -1.49
CA LEU A 120 -10.57 3.29 -1.94
C LEU A 120 -11.94 2.60 -1.86
N ARG A 121 -12.72 2.82 -0.78
CA ARG A 121 -14.08 2.29 -0.67
C ARG A 121 -14.97 2.87 -1.76
N ALA A 122 -14.97 4.18 -1.93
CA ALA A 122 -15.76 4.84 -2.97
C ALA A 122 -15.40 4.34 -4.39
N ALA A 123 -14.11 4.04 -4.66
CA ALA A 123 -13.69 3.45 -5.93
C ALA A 123 -14.26 2.03 -6.11
N ARG A 124 -14.26 1.21 -5.06
CA ARG A 124 -14.86 -0.14 -5.09
C ARG A 124 -16.36 -0.10 -5.27
N GLU A 125 -17.07 0.75 -4.54
CA GLU A 125 -18.52 0.92 -4.68
C GLU A 125 -18.90 1.37 -6.10
N ARG A 126 -18.11 2.26 -6.72
CA ARG A 126 -18.30 2.60 -8.15
C ARG A 126 -18.05 1.42 -9.07
N ALA A 127 -17.02 0.61 -8.80
CA ALA A 127 -16.74 -0.58 -9.59
C ALA A 127 -17.84 -1.65 -9.46
N GLU A 128 -18.40 -1.84 -8.27
CA GLU A 128 -19.53 -2.76 -8.03
C GLU A 128 -20.80 -2.36 -8.78
N GLN A 129 -20.99 -1.06 -9.02
CA GLN A 129 -22.16 -0.51 -9.73
C GLN A 129 -21.93 -0.35 -11.25
N ALA A 130 -20.74 -0.67 -11.73
CA ALA A 130 -20.36 -0.47 -13.13
C ALA A 130 -20.64 -1.72 -13.98
N HIS A 131 -20.96 -1.50 -15.24
CA HIS A 131 -21.09 -2.56 -16.25
C HIS A 131 -19.73 -2.94 -16.84
N ILE A 132 -18.80 -1.97 -16.89
CA ILE A 132 -17.41 -2.16 -17.35
C ILE A 132 -16.48 -1.70 -16.22
N VAL A 133 -15.61 -2.60 -15.76
CA VAL A 133 -14.57 -2.27 -14.80
C VAL A 133 -13.21 -2.39 -15.47
N VAL A 134 -12.46 -1.29 -15.51
CA VAL A 134 -11.10 -1.24 -16.05
C VAL A 134 -10.11 -1.41 -14.91
N VAL A 135 -9.18 -2.36 -15.06
CA VAL A 135 -8.12 -2.66 -14.09
C VAL A 135 -6.76 -2.78 -14.80
N ASN A 136 -5.67 -2.83 -14.06
CA ASN A 136 -4.39 -3.25 -14.62
C ASN A 136 -4.13 -4.74 -14.35
N HIS A 137 -3.20 -5.33 -15.11
CA HIS A 137 -2.80 -6.74 -14.95
C HIS A 137 -2.32 -7.05 -13.53
N ALA A 138 -1.60 -6.13 -12.89
CA ALA A 138 -1.14 -6.31 -11.52
C ALA A 138 -2.30 -6.50 -10.52
N LEU A 139 -3.37 -5.72 -10.65
CA LEU A 139 -4.55 -5.86 -9.79
C LEU A 139 -5.32 -7.13 -10.11
N LEU A 140 -5.50 -7.48 -11.39
CA LEU A 140 -6.14 -8.73 -11.83
C LEU A 140 -5.42 -9.94 -11.26
N LEU A 141 -4.10 -10.02 -11.41
CA LEU A 141 -3.29 -11.12 -10.91
C LEU A 141 -3.27 -11.19 -9.38
N SER A 142 -3.23 -10.01 -8.72
CA SER A 142 -3.32 -9.94 -7.26
C SER A 142 -4.68 -10.41 -6.73
N ASP A 143 -5.76 -10.17 -7.47
CA ASP A 143 -7.10 -10.65 -7.15
C ASP A 143 -7.16 -12.17 -7.28
N LEU A 144 -6.69 -12.72 -8.40
CA LEU A 144 -6.62 -14.16 -8.64
C LEU A 144 -5.77 -14.89 -7.58
N ALA A 145 -4.61 -14.33 -7.23
CA ALA A 145 -3.72 -14.91 -6.21
C ALA A 145 -4.35 -14.99 -4.81
N ARG A 146 -5.35 -14.16 -4.54
CA ARG A 146 -6.07 -14.13 -3.25
C ARG A 146 -7.37 -14.92 -3.27
N GLY A 147 -7.74 -15.48 -4.41
CA GLY A 147 -9.03 -16.13 -4.59
C GLY A 147 -10.19 -15.15 -4.75
N GLY A 148 -9.93 -13.95 -5.26
CA GLY A 148 -10.92 -12.90 -5.50
C GLY A 148 -11.09 -11.88 -4.37
N GLY A 149 -12.04 -10.97 -4.54
CA GLY A 149 -12.46 -9.98 -3.54
C GLY A 149 -11.76 -8.62 -3.61
N LEU A 150 -10.82 -8.43 -4.54
CA LEU A 150 -10.27 -7.11 -4.84
C LEU A 150 -11.04 -6.42 -5.96
N ILE A 151 -11.49 -7.20 -6.94
CA ILE A 151 -12.30 -6.79 -8.09
C ILE A 151 -13.71 -7.33 -7.85
N PRO A 152 -14.80 -6.61 -8.19
CA PRO A 152 -16.14 -7.15 -8.17
C PRO A 152 -16.27 -8.42 -9.03
N GLU A 153 -17.22 -9.31 -8.71
CA GLU A 153 -17.49 -10.50 -9.52
C GLU A 153 -17.81 -10.13 -10.97
N TYR A 154 -17.26 -10.87 -11.91
CA TYR A 154 -17.44 -10.64 -13.35
C TYR A 154 -17.61 -11.96 -14.10
N GLN A 155 -18.36 -11.88 -15.19
CA GLN A 155 -18.60 -13.03 -16.07
C GLN A 155 -17.72 -13.00 -17.33
N HIS A 156 -17.26 -11.82 -17.72
CA HIS A 156 -16.47 -11.61 -18.94
C HIS A 156 -15.17 -10.88 -18.60
N LEU A 157 -14.07 -11.35 -19.17
CA LEU A 157 -12.75 -10.78 -19.03
C LEU A 157 -12.15 -10.50 -20.41
N ILE A 158 -11.73 -9.28 -20.63
CA ILE A 158 -10.94 -8.86 -21.79
C ILE A 158 -9.54 -8.54 -21.28
N ILE A 159 -8.54 -9.13 -21.89
CA ILE A 159 -7.13 -8.88 -21.58
C ILE A 159 -6.53 -8.16 -22.78
N ASP A 160 -6.29 -6.86 -22.61
CA ASP A 160 -5.59 -6.02 -23.55
C ASP A 160 -4.09 -6.09 -23.29
N GLU A 161 -3.24 -5.99 -24.34
CA GLU A 161 -1.79 -6.12 -24.19
C GLU A 161 -1.36 -7.44 -23.52
N ALA A 162 -2.01 -8.55 -23.87
CA ALA A 162 -1.84 -9.85 -23.22
C ALA A 162 -0.40 -10.39 -23.25
N HIS A 163 0.44 -9.91 -24.17
CA HIS A 163 1.85 -10.26 -24.25
C HIS A 163 2.67 -9.85 -23.02
N ASN A 164 2.18 -8.87 -22.22
CA ASN A 164 2.80 -8.44 -20.98
C ASN A 164 2.34 -9.23 -19.75
N LEU A 165 1.32 -10.09 -19.89
CA LEU A 165 0.70 -10.76 -18.77
C LEU A 165 1.62 -11.75 -18.08
N GLU A 166 2.49 -12.44 -18.81
CA GLU A 166 3.45 -13.42 -18.28
C GLU A 166 4.49 -12.73 -17.38
N ASP A 167 5.07 -11.63 -17.86
CA ASP A 167 6.04 -10.86 -17.09
C ASP A 167 5.40 -10.27 -15.82
N GLU A 168 4.18 -9.78 -15.93
CA GLU A 168 3.45 -9.26 -14.77
C GLU A 168 3.07 -10.37 -13.81
N ALA A 169 2.66 -11.55 -14.29
CA ALA A 169 2.40 -12.71 -13.45
C ALA A 169 3.64 -13.13 -12.67
N THR A 170 4.79 -13.17 -13.31
CA THR A 170 6.06 -13.47 -12.64
C THR A 170 6.38 -12.46 -11.54
N ARG A 171 6.11 -11.17 -11.76
CA ARG A 171 6.31 -10.11 -10.75
C ARG A 171 5.33 -10.18 -9.60
N GLN A 172 4.05 -10.48 -9.86
CA GLN A 172 2.98 -10.48 -8.85
C GLN A 172 2.87 -11.79 -8.07
N LEU A 173 3.13 -12.92 -8.72
CA LEU A 173 3.02 -14.26 -8.14
C LEU A 173 4.38 -14.84 -7.76
N GLY A 174 5.46 -14.29 -8.32
CA GLY A 174 6.82 -14.69 -8.02
C GLY A 174 7.26 -14.30 -6.61
N PHE A 175 8.21 -15.04 -6.08
CA PHE A 175 8.87 -14.73 -4.82
C PHE A 175 10.22 -14.06 -5.11
N SER A 176 10.37 -12.80 -4.69
CA SER A 176 11.63 -12.06 -4.78
C SER A 176 12.14 -11.75 -3.39
N VAL A 177 13.36 -12.20 -3.09
CA VAL A 177 14.08 -11.84 -1.87
C VAL A 177 15.19 -10.86 -2.27
N ALA A 178 15.01 -9.59 -1.93
CA ALA A 178 16.04 -8.60 -2.06
C ALA A 178 16.89 -8.55 -0.78
N GLN A 179 18.19 -8.31 -0.91
CA GLN A 179 19.13 -8.34 0.21
C GLN A 179 18.82 -7.27 1.26
N ASP A 180 18.38 -6.09 0.84
CA ASP A 180 17.90 -5.01 1.70
C ASP A 180 16.71 -5.43 2.60
N LYS A 181 15.79 -6.24 2.07
CA LYS A 181 14.68 -6.79 2.86
C LYS A 181 15.11 -7.86 3.84
N LEU A 182 16.16 -8.62 3.52
CA LEU A 182 16.78 -9.55 4.46
C LEU A 182 17.46 -8.78 5.59
N ASP A 183 18.14 -7.69 5.27
CA ASP A 183 18.82 -6.84 6.25
C ASP A 183 17.82 -6.15 7.18
N GLU A 184 16.66 -5.68 6.68
CA GLU A 184 15.57 -5.15 7.50
C GLU A 184 15.01 -6.14 8.54
N VAL A 185 14.96 -7.42 8.18
CA VAL A 185 14.48 -8.47 9.09
C VAL A 185 15.59 -8.95 10.04
N TRP A 186 16.83 -8.97 9.56
CA TRP A 186 17.97 -9.55 10.27
C TRP A 186 18.62 -8.56 11.25
N GLU A 187 18.76 -7.29 10.88
CA GLU A 187 19.37 -6.27 11.76
C GLU A 187 18.70 -6.11 13.13
N PRO A 188 17.35 -6.07 13.24
CA PRO A 188 16.71 -5.97 14.56
C PRO A 188 16.99 -7.19 15.43
N GLN A 189 17.08 -8.38 14.84
CA GLN A 189 17.38 -9.62 15.58
C GLN A 189 18.84 -9.68 16.02
N ILE A 190 19.78 -9.19 15.21
CA ILE A 190 21.19 -9.09 15.58
C ILE A 190 21.36 -8.09 16.73
N ARG A 191 20.70 -6.93 16.69
CA ARG A 191 20.73 -5.94 17.78
C ARG A 191 20.16 -6.53 19.07
N LEU A 192 19.04 -7.23 19.00
CA LEU A 192 18.42 -7.86 20.17
C LEU A 192 19.34 -8.93 20.79
N THR A 193 19.94 -9.80 19.98
CA THR A 193 20.89 -10.83 20.44
C THR A 193 22.15 -10.21 21.03
N THR A 194 22.64 -9.11 20.48
CA THR A 194 23.79 -8.40 21.00
C THR A 194 23.46 -7.74 22.34
N GLN A 195 22.31 -7.10 22.49
CA GLN A 195 21.85 -6.52 23.75
C GLN A 195 21.64 -7.59 24.84
N VAL A 196 21.04 -8.72 24.50
CA VAL A 196 20.87 -9.85 25.44
C VAL A 196 22.23 -10.38 25.89
N ARG A 197 23.18 -10.58 24.97
CA ARG A 197 24.54 -11.04 25.33
C ARG A 197 25.27 -10.04 26.23
N GLN A 198 25.14 -8.73 25.98
CA GLN A 198 25.71 -7.69 26.82
C GLN A 198 25.09 -7.66 28.22
N ALA A 199 23.76 -7.80 28.32
CA ALA A 199 23.06 -7.88 29.60
C ALA A 199 23.49 -9.10 30.40
N THR A 200 23.55 -10.27 29.78
CA THR A 200 23.99 -11.52 30.43
C THR A 200 25.46 -11.45 30.90
N ALA A 201 26.32 -10.82 30.11
CA ALA A 201 27.71 -10.61 30.49
C ALA A 201 27.85 -9.63 31.70
N ALA A 202 27.03 -8.57 31.73
CA ALA A 202 26.99 -7.61 32.83
C ALA A 202 26.47 -8.27 34.15
N GLU A 203 25.44 -9.12 34.06
CA GLU A 203 24.93 -9.90 35.20
C GLU A 203 25.97 -10.89 35.73
N GLY A 204 26.71 -11.56 34.85
CA GLY A 204 27.79 -12.47 35.19
C GLY A 204 28.92 -11.73 35.93
N LEU A 205 29.30 -10.55 35.45
CA LEU A 205 30.32 -9.70 36.09
C LEU A 205 29.88 -9.20 37.46
N ALA A 206 28.63 -8.75 37.59
CA ALA A 206 28.04 -8.31 38.84
C ALA A 206 28.00 -9.45 39.89
N SER A 207 27.70 -10.67 39.49
CA SER A 207 27.72 -11.86 40.36
C SER A 207 29.12 -12.18 40.84
N SER A 208 30.14 -12.12 39.97
CA SER A 208 31.54 -12.32 40.32
C SER A 208 32.03 -11.29 41.34
N ILE A 209 31.75 -10.01 41.10
CA ILE A 209 32.13 -8.94 42.02
C ILE A 209 31.49 -9.09 43.41
N ARG A 210 30.20 -9.52 43.44
CA ARG A 210 29.52 -9.79 44.72
C ARG A 210 30.17 -10.95 45.48
N GLN A 211 30.53 -12.01 44.79
CA GLN A 211 31.18 -13.19 45.38
C GLN A 211 32.56 -12.85 45.91
N ASP A 212 33.34 -12.06 45.16
CA ASP A 212 34.65 -11.61 45.57
C ASP A 212 34.58 -10.67 46.82
N ALA A 213 33.56 -9.79 46.88
CA ALA A 213 33.31 -8.96 48.04
C ALA A 213 32.89 -9.75 49.30
N GLU A 214 32.02 -10.75 49.13
CA GLU A 214 31.60 -11.66 50.22
C GLU A 214 32.78 -12.47 50.77
N THR A 215 33.67 -12.94 49.88
CA THR A 215 34.92 -13.64 50.29
C THR A 215 35.84 -12.74 51.04
N ALA A 216 36.09 -11.52 50.57
CA ALA A 216 36.96 -10.53 51.22
C ALA A 216 36.45 -10.15 52.64
N VAL A 217 35.13 -10.01 52.82
CA VAL A 217 34.54 -9.73 54.15
C VAL A 217 34.74 -10.92 55.10
N SER A 218 34.54 -12.16 54.60
CA SER A 218 34.74 -13.39 55.39
C SER A 218 36.20 -13.53 55.84
N ASP A 219 37.17 -13.20 54.96
CA ASP A 219 38.60 -13.28 55.28
C ASP A 219 38.99 -12.23 56.35
N VAL A 220 38.41 -11.04 56.34
CA VAL A 220 38.63 -10.01 57.36
C VAL A 220 38.00 -10.40 58.70
N GLU A 221 36.86 -11.07 58.71
CA GLU A 221 36.21 -11.60 59.94
C GLU A 221 36.95 -12.79 60.54
N ALA A 222 37.74 -13.51 59.75
CA ALA A 222 38.50 -14.66 60.21
C ALA A 222 39.86 -14.29 60.81
N GLU A 223 40.39 -13.09 60.53
CA GLU A 223 41.67 -12.60 61.04
C GLU A 223 41.52 -11.70 62.31
N GLY A 224 40.31 -11.41 62.76
CA GLY A 224 40.03 -10.58 63.94
C GLY A 224 39.51 -11.38 65.11
#